data_fc473e1a7facdbab7b242af0561231b9
#
_entry.id   fc473e1a7facdbab7b242af0561231b9
#
_cell.length_a   1.000
_cell.length_b   1.000
_cell.length_c   1.000
_cell.angle_alpha   90.00
_cell.angle_beta   90.00
_cell.angle_gamma   90.00
#
_symmetry.space_group_name_H-M   'P 1'
#
loop_
_entity.id
_entity.type
_entity.pdbx_description
1 polymer ?
#
loop_
_entity_poly.entity_id
_entity_poly.type
_entity_poly.pdbx_seq_one_letter_code
_entity_poly.pdbx_strand_id
1 'polypeptide(L)'
;MEQLDSMPRLKRAIDENDTDWLIDNFAEFTEWRNELDKSVEARARHYTSNLVKLGFADSARQITAVGDVLLDNVLIHKDVIESLLPLNNTNIIYLRQLFKLRIFDNNAERYYSPFCMALYALLTKPRISQDEFCEIIQGLSPYHNIADYDTFINEYKKDDIIQTYSFAVPAEINNTNAINDDVFSKIFTNQKSKNAIIVYQKFYKALYAFRTKQDTSTLNELLTVYEDNKPMLNKAFGYGSNIFKNKRGNRPTSSDFLKKEKLDLFTGQLNTAFYLRFARSKTIDTIREYSDTTMRIFKATGLISFDNGFVELVCRDLCECIF
;
A
#
# COMPACT_ATOMS: atom_id res chain seq x y z
N MET A 1 11.76 1.69 20.73
CA MET A 1 11.58 1.56 22.18
C MET A 1 10.76 2.71 22.72
N GLU A 2 11.14 3.97 22.50
CA GLU A 2 10.39 5.16 22.97
C GLU A 2 8.89 5.13 22.63
N GLN A 3 8.51 4.67 21.45
CA GLN A 3 7.10 4.54 21.05
C GLN A 3 6.32 3.58 21.93
N LEU A 4 6.95 2.47 22.33
CA LEU A 4 6.28 1.46 23.13
C LEU A 4 6.14 1.91 24.58
N ASP A 5 7.19 2.58 25.14
CA ASP A 5 7.17 3.17 26.47
C ASP A 5 6.04 4.20 26.65
N SER A 6 5.79 4.98 25.61
CA SER A 6 4.75 6.02 25.64
C SER A 6 3.33 5.50 25.37
N MET A 7 3.15 4.21 25.00
CA MET A 7 1.84 3.67 24.60
C MET A 7 0.70 3.87 25.60
N PRO A 8 0.88 3.61 26.92
CA PRO A 8 -0.21 3.81 27.88
C PRO A 8 -0.65 5.28 27.99
N ARG A 9 0.32 6.20 27.96
CA ARG A 9 0.04 7.63 28.01
C ARG A 9 -0.52 8.12 26.68
N LEU A 10 -0.01 7.59 25.57
CA LEU A 10 -0.49 7.87 24.21
C LEU A 10 -1.98 7.53 24.08
N LYS A 11 -2.39 6.33 24.57
CA LYS A 11 -3.82 5.98 24.54
C LYS A 11 -4.66 7.01 25.25
N ARG A 12 -4.25 7.40 26.47
CA ARG A 12 -4.95 8.43 27.24
C ARG A 12 -4.99 9.77 26.49
N ALA A 13 -3.87 10.21 25.94
CA ALA A 13 -3.81 11.46 25.19
C ALA A 13 -4.73 11.44 23.95
N ILE A 14 -4.86 10.29 23.27
CA ILE A 14 -5.80 10.12 22.16
C ILE A 14 -7.26 10.20 22.64
N ASP A 15 -7.57 9.49 23.73
CA ASP A 15 -8.95 9.42 24.26
C ASP A 15 -9.41 10.78 24.82
N GLU A 16 -8.51 11.51 25.46
CA GLU A 16 -8.75 12.83 26.08
C GLU A 16 -8.53 14.00 25.09
N ASN A 17 -8.08 13.73 23.87
CA ASN A 17 -7.69 14.72 22.86
C ASN A 17 -6.63 15.73 23.38
N ASP A 18 -5.64 15.21 24.13
CA ASP A 18 -4.55 15.98 24.71
C ASP A 18 -3.51 16.31 23.63
N THR A 19 -3.86 17.33 22.85
CA THR A 19 -3.07 17.77 21.69
C THR A 19 -1.67 18.24 22.09
N ASP A 20 -1.55 18.93 23.23
CA ASP A 20 -0.29 19.48 23.70
C ASP A 20 0.68 18.35 24.03
N TRP A 21 0.25 17.34 24.78
CA TRP A 21 1.08 16.18 25.06
C TRP A 21 1.49 15.42 23.78
N LEU A 22 0.57 15.27 22.83
CA LEU A 22 0.87 14.59 21.56
C LEU A 22 1.93 15.35 20.76
N ILE A 23 1.86 16.69 20.72
CA ILE A 23 2.84 17.53 20.04
C ILE A 23 4.19 17.42 20.73
N ASP A 24 4.26 17.54 22.04
CA ASP A 24 5.51 17.55 22.81
C ASP A 24 6.26 16.22 22.73
N ASN A 25 5.54 15.11 22.73
CA ASN A 25 6.15 13.77 22.72
C ASN A 25 6.39 13.20 21.32
N PHE A 26 5.83 13.82 20.29
CA PHE A 26 6.07 13.49 18.88
C PHE A 26 6.62 14.69 18.12
N ALA A 27 7.49 15.48 18.76
CA ALA A 27 8.07 16.73 18.26
C ALA A 27 8.86 16.59 16.95
N GLU A 28 9.38 15.41 16.64
CA GLU A 28 9.96 15.09 15.32
C GLU A 28 8.98 15.32 14.16
N PHE A 29 7.71 15.43 14.49
CA PHE A 29 6.62 15.72 13.54
C PHE A 29 6.14 17.18 13.62
N THR A 30 6.99 18.10 14.06
CA THR A 30 6.65 19.53 14.14
C THR A 30 6.21 20.15 12.84
N GLU A 31 6.62 19.60 11.69
CA GLU A 31 6.10 19.98 10.38
C GLU A 31 4.58 19.76 10.27
N TRP A 32 4.02 18.88 11.08
CA TRP A 32 2.60 18.58 11.14
C TRP A 32 1.81 19.44 12.12
N ARG A 33 2.46 20.38 12.81
CA ARG A 33 1.81 21.18 13.85
C ARG A 33 0.52 21.86 13.35
N ASN A 34 0.53 22.35 12.11
CA ASN A 34 -0.64 22.97 11.47
C ASN A 34 -1.68 21.96 10.97
N GLU A 35 -1.30 20.68 10.82
CA GLU A 35 -2.18 19.59 10.41
C GLU A 35 -2.70 18.78 11.60
N LEU A 36 -2.00 18.82 12.74
CA LEU A 36 -2.34 18.09 13.96
C LEU A 36 -3.70 18.52 14.51
N ASP A 37 -4.03 19.82 14.47
CA ASP A 37 -5.33 20.33 14.90
C ASP A 37 -6.52 19.67 14.22
N LYS A 38 -6.31 19.05 13.04
CA LYS A 38 -7.37 18.42 12.25
C LYS A 38 -7.41 16.89 12.35
N SER A 39 -6.35 16.25 12.84
CA SER A 39 -6.25 14.78 12.76
C SER A 39 -5.25 14.14 13.72
N VAL A 40 -5.01 14.74 14.89
CA VAL A 40 -4.05 14.25 15.92
C VAL A 40 -4.27 12.78 16.23
N GLU A 41 -5.51 12.41 16.51
CA GLU A 41 -5.88 11.04 16.83
C GLU A 41 -5.58 10.06 15.68
N ALA A 42 -5.92 10.45 14.46
CA ALA A 42 -5.65 9.62 13.27
C ALA A 42 -4.14 9.43 13.04
N ARG A 43 -3.35 10.48 13.25
CA ARG A 43 -1.88 10.44 13.13
C ARG A 43 -1.25 9.55 14.20
N ALA A 44 -1.64 9.72 15.45
CA ALA A 44 -1.16 8.90 16.55
C ALA A 44 -1.50 7.41 16.35
N ARG A 45 -2.72 7.11 15.88
CA ARG A 45 -3.11 5.74 15.52
C ARG A 45 -2.27 5.18 14.37
N HIS A 46 -1.98 5.98 13.36
CA HIS A 46 -1.16 5.56 12.23
C HIS A 46 0.27 5.25 12.69
N TYR A 47 0.86 6.14 13.48
CA TYR A 47 2.22 6.02 14.00
C TYR A 47 2.41 4.74 14.82
N THR A 48 1.45 4.39 15.66
CA THR A 48 1.49 3.19 16.51
C THR A 48 0.96 1.94 15.84
N SER A 49 0.45 2.03 14.63
CA SER A 49 -0.18 0.89 13.95
C SER A 49 0.74 -0.31 13.77
N ASN A 50 2.04 -0.08 13.63
CA ASN A 50 3.03 -1.14 13.47
C ASN A 50 3.26 -1.93 14.75
N LEU A 51 3.21 -1.27 15.90
CA LEU A 51 3.30 -1.95 17.19
C LEU A 51 2.12 -2.89 17.40
N VAL A 52 0.93 -2.46 16.96
CA VAL A 52 -0.27 -3.32 16.99
C VAL A 52 -0.16 -4.46 15.98
N LYS A 53 0.27 -4.19 14.74
CA LYS A 53 0.44 -5.23 13.72
C LYS A 53 1.44 -6.31 14.12
N LEU A 54 2.50 -5.92 14.82
CA LEU A 54 3.52 -6.84 15.32
C LEU A 54 3.16 -7.49 16.67
N GLY A 55 2.01 -7.14 17.23
CA GLY A 55 1.55 -7.73 18.49
C GLY A 55 2.27 -7.21 19.74
N PHE A 56 3.02 -6.12 19.67
CA PHE A 56 3.62 -5.44 20.83
C PHE A 56 2.58 -4.66 21.64
N ALA A 57 1.51 -4.26 20.98
CA ALA A 57 0.32 -3.72 21.61
C ALA A 57 -0.93 -4.37 21.01
N ASP A 58 -2.03 -4.39 21.74
CA ASP A 58 -3.33 -4.85 21.24
C ASP A 58 -4.06 -3.75 20.44
N SER A 59 -5.26 -4.06 19.97
CA SER A 59 -6.10 -3.11 19.24
C SER A 59 -6.54 -1.91 20.08
N ALA A 60 -6.59 -2.07 21.41
CA ALA A 60 -6.85 -1.01 22.37
C ALA A 60 -5.58 -0.26 22.79
N ARG A 61 -4.42 -0.55 22.15
CA ARG A 61 -3.09 0.01 22.44
C ARG A 61 -2.60 -0.27 23.85
N GLN A 62 -3.05 -1.35 24.48
CA GLN A 62 -2.44 -1.84 25.70
C GLN A 62 -1.20 -2.66 25.33
N ILE A 63 -0.14 -2.51 26.12
CA ILE A 63 1.08 -3.28 25.93
C ILE A 63 0.78 -4.74 26.17
N THR A 64 1.22 -5.60 25.26
CA THR A 64 1.09 -7.06 25.41
C THR A 64 2.27 -7.64 26.18
N ALA A 65 2.18 -8.88 26.61
CA ALA A 65 3.30 -9.56 27.24
C ALA A 65 4.58 -9.58 26.35
N VAL A 66 4.41 -9.62 25.02
CA VAL A 66 5.55 -9.51 24.08
C VAL A 66 6.09 -8.09 24.05
N GLY A 67 5.20 -7.09 24.17
CA GLY A 67 5.58 -5.70 24.32
C GLY A 67 6.40 -5.44 25.60
N ASP A 68 5.97 -6.00 26.72
CA ASP A 68 6.70 -5.91 27.99
C ASP A 68 8.11 -6.51 27.88
N VAL A 69 8.24 -7.69 27.27
CA VAL A 69 9.55 -8.33 27.03
C VAL A 69 10.47 -7.42 26.18
N LEU A 70 9.91 -6.70 25.18
CA LEU A 70 10.67 -5.76 24.37
C LEU A 70 11.11 -4.54 25.18
N LEU A 71 10.24 -3.99 26.04
CA LEU A 71 10.52 -2.82 26.87
C LEU A 71 11.56 -3.12 27.94
N ASP A 72 11.36 -4.19 28.69
CA ASP A 72 12.20 -4.55 29.84
C ASP A 72 13.55 -5.12 29.42
N ASN A 73 13.77 -5.30 28.12
CA ASN A 73 14.98 -5.93 27.56
C ASN A 73 15.36 -7.23 28.29
N VAL A 74 14.34 -7.99 28.68
CA VAL A 74 14.50 -9.25 29.40
C VAL A 74 15.24 -10.27 28.52
N LEU A 75 16.13 -11.05 29.16
CA LEU A 75 16.79 -12.15 28.47
C LEU A 75 15.75 -13.17 28.01
N ILE A 76 15.59 -13.29 26.70
CA ILE A 76 14.68 -14.26 26.10
C ILE A 76 15.36 -15.60 25.93
N HIS A 77 14.60 -16.68 26.08
CA HIS A 77 15.08 -18.00 25.71
C HIS A 77 15.20 -18.08 24.19
N LYS A 78 16.40 -18.34 23.71
CA LYS A 78 16.68 -18.62 22.29
C LYS A 78 16.70 -20.13 22.07
N ASP A 79 16.08 -20.58 20.98
CA ASP A 79 16.25 -21.96 20.53
C ASP A 79 17.63 -22.18 19.90
N VAL A 80 17.90 -23.40 19.45
CA VAL A 80 19.21 -23.76 18.89
C VAL A 80 19.54 -22.92 17.66
N ILE A 81 18.59 -22.71 16.77
CA ILE A 81 18.78 -21.93 15.52
C ILE A 81 19.00 -20.45 15.84
N GLU A 82 18.14 -19.89 16.69
CA GLU A 82 18.26 -18.49 17.11
C GLU A 82 19.58 -18.22 17.83
N SER A 83 20.12 -19.20 18.55
CA SER A 83 21.42 -19.09 19.25
C SER A 83 22.60 -19.07 18.29
N LEU A 84 22.46 -19.60 17.09
CA LEU A 84 23.48 -19.55 16.03
C LEU A 84 23.48 -18.20 15.28
N LEU A 85 22.39 -17.45 15.35
CA LEU A 85 22.29 -16.16 14.68
C LEU A 85 23.04 -15.07 15.48
N PRO A 86 23.82 -14.21 14.82
CA PRO A 86 24.52 -13.09 15.47
C PRO A 86 23.55 -11.95 15.80
N LEU A 87 22.44 -12.26 16.46
CA LEU A 87 21.31 -11.38 16.74
C LEU A 87 21.16 -11.15 18.25
N ASN A 88 20.89 -9.89 18.61
CA ASN A 88 20.53 -9.55 19.99
C ASN A 88 19.07 -9.90 20.32
N ASN A 89 18.66 -9.73 21.58
CA ASN A 89 17.30 -10.05 22.01
C ASN A 89 16.22 -9.27 21.25
N THR A 90 16.44 -7.99 21.01
CA THR A 90 15.52 -7.13 20.26
C THR A 90 15.33 -7.66 18.84
N ASN A 91 16.43 -8.00 18.14
CA ASN A 91 16.36 -8.57 16.81
C ASN A 91 15.53 -9.86 16.78
N ILE A 92 15.74 -10.77 17.73
CA ILE A 92 15.01 -12.03 17.83
C ILE A 92 13.51 -11.79 18.10
N ILE A 93 13.16 -10.84 18.95
CA ILE A 93 11.76 -10.51 19.24
C ILE A 93 11.07 -10.01 17.95
N TYR A 94 11.68 -9.07 17.21
CA TYR A 94 11.16 -8.61 15.93
C TYR A 94 11.04 -9.76 14.92
N LEU A 95 12.04 -10.59 14.83
CA LEU A 95 12.08 -11.75 13.94
C LEU A 95 10.89 -12.70 14.20
N ARG A 96 10.68 -13.08 15.47
CA ARG A 96 9.56 -13.93 15.89
C ARG A 96 8.20 -13.34 15.52
N GLN A 97 8.03 -12.03 15.70
CA GLN A 97 6.76 -11.36 15.38
C GLN A 97 6.54 -11.27 13.86
N LEU A 98 7.58 -11.00 13.10
CA LEU A 98 7.48 -10.92 11.64
C LEU A 98 7.20 -12.29 10.99
N PHE A 99 7.74 -13.37 11.52
CA PHE A 99 7.37 -14.73 11.07
C PHE A 99 5.92 -15.10 11.36
N LYS A 100 5.30 -14.49 12.38
CA LYS A 100 3.88 -14.69 12.70
C LYS A 100 2.95 -13.82 11.87
N LEU A 101 3.47 -12.72 11.30
CA LEU A 101 2.64 -11.76 10.58
C LEU A 101 2.02 -12.40 9.34
N ARG A 102 0.69 -12.36 9.27
CA ARG A 102 -0.12 -12.83 8.15
C ARG A 102 -1.08 -11.72 7.72
N ILE A 103 -1.18 -11.49 6.43
CA ILE A 103 -2.17 -10.60 5.83
C ILE A 103 -3.17 -11.49 5.11
N PHE A 104 -4.40 -11.49 5.61
CA PHE A 104 -5.47 -12.33 5.08
C PHE A 104 -6.27 -11.59 4.01
N ASP A 105 -6.88 -12.35 3.11
CA ASP A 105 -7.94 -11.86 2.23
C ASP A 105 -9.24 -11.62 3.04
N ASN A 106 -10.26 -11.05 2.38
CA ASN A 106 -11.51 -10.68 3.03
C ASN A 106 -12.28 -11.90 3.62
N ASN A 107 -12.04 -13.08 3.08
CA ASN A 107 -12.70 -14.32 3.50
C ASN A 107 -11.87 -15.10 4.53
N ALA A 108 -10.66 -14.63 4.85
CA ALA A 108 -9.68 -15.32 5.69
C ALA A 108 -9.27 -16.72 5.17
N GLU A 109 -9.48 -17.00 3.88
CA GLU A 109 -9.15 -18.29 3.27
C GLU A 109 -7.70 -18.34 2.79
N ARG A 110 -7.14 -17.20 2.40
CA ARG A 110 -5.77 -17.07 1.94
C ARG A 110 -5.02 -16.05 2.77
N TYR A 111 -3.73 -16.23 2.88
CA TYR A 111 -2.87 -15.23 3.53
C TYR A 111 -1.57 -15.04 2.76
N TYR A 112 -0.96 -13.92 3.01
CA TYR A 112 0.35 -13.52 2.54
C TYR A 112 1.23 -13.21 3.74
N SER A 113 2.45 -13.75 3.76
CA SER A 113 3.45 -13.46 4.79
C SER A 113 4.54 -12.54 4.23
N PRO A 114 4.50 -11.23 4.51
CA PRO A 114 5.42 -10.27 3.91
C PRO A 114 6.88 -10.57 4.20
N PHE A 115 7.18 -11.01 5.42
CA PHE A 115 8.56 -11.27 5.83
C PHE A 115 9.12 -12.55 5.20
N CYS A 116 8.34 -13.61 5.13
CA CYS A 116 8.76 -14.83 4.44
C CYS A 116 9.02 -14.56 2.96
N MET A 117 8.17 -13.75 2.31
CA MET A 117 8.37 -13.36 0.92
C MET A 117 9.63 -12.49 0.75
N ALA A 118 9.92 -11.60 1.70
CA ALA A 118 11.13 -10.80 1.68
C ALA A 118 12.40 -11.67 1.73
N LEU A 119 12.44 -12.64 2.64
CA LEU A 119 13.56 -13.58 2.73
C LEU A 119 13.68 -14.42 1.45
N TYR A 120 12.56 -14.95 0.96
CA TYR A 120 12.55 -15.72 -0.28
C TYR A 120 13.08 -14.91 -1.48
N ALA A 121 12.62 -13.67 -1.65
CA ALA A 121 13.08 -12.78 -2.71
C ALA A 121 14.59 -12.52 -2.63
N LEU A 122 15.11 -12.30 -1.40
CA LEU A 122 16.53 -12.03 -1.18
C LEU A 122 17.41 -13.29 -1.28
N LEU A 123 16.86 -14.48 -1.00
CA LEU A 123 17.55 -15.74 -1.24
C LEU A 123 17.64 -16.04 -2.75
N THR A 124 16.61 -15.72 -3.50
CA THR A 124 16.57 -15.90 -4.96
C THR A 124 17.43 -14.86 -5.69
N LYS A 125 17.28 -13.58 -5.32
CA LYS A 125 18.07 -12.46 -5.85
C LYS A 125 18.96 -11.88 -4.75
N PRO A 126 20.28 -12.08 -4.79
CA PRO A 126 21.16 -11.66 -3.67
C PRO A 126 21.12 -10.18 -3.35
N ARG A 127 20.76 -9.35 -4.33
CA ARG A 127 20.71 -7.91 -4.22
C ARG A 127 19.54 -7.36 -5.02
N ILE A 128 18.65 -6.64 -4.33
CA ILE A 128 17.45 -6.05 -4.93
C ILE A 128 17.46 -4.54 -4.65
N SER A 129 17.05 -3.70 -5.61
CA SER A 129 16.87 -2.26 -5.31
C SER A 129 15.77 -2.06 -4.26
N GLN A 130 15.87 -1.00 -3.45
CA GLN A 130 14.85 -0.69 -2.44
C GLN A 130 13.46 -0.53 -3.05
N ASP A 131 13.38 0.13 -4.21
CA ASP A 131 12.11 0.32 -4.91
C ASP A 131 11.49 -1.02 -5.31
N GLU A 132 12.27 -1.88 -5.95
CA GLU A 132 11.84 -3.23 -6.36
C GLU A 132 11.44 -4.09 -5.16
N PHE A 133 12.23 -4.06 -4.09
CA PHE A 133 11.91 -4.76 -2.86
C PHE A 133 10.58 -4.30 -2.26
N CYS A 134 10.36 -2.98 -2.16
CA CYS A 134 9.10 -2.43 -1.65
C CYS A 134 7.91 -2.79 -2.55
N GLU A 135 8.11 -2.80 -3.87
CA GLU A 135 7.08 -3.23 -4.81
C GLU A 135 6.72 -4.71 -4.61
N ILE A 136 7.71 -5.59 -4.48
CA ILE A 136 7.47 -7.02 -4.21
C ILE A 136 6.71 -7.20 -2.90
N ILE A 137 7.17 -6.59 -1.82
CA ILE A 137 6.63 -6.85 -0.48
C ILE A 137 5.28 -6.19 -0.24
N GLN A 138 5.03 -5.02 -0.80
CA GLN A 138 3.81 -4.26 -0.54
C GLN A 138 2.82 -4.26 -1.70
N GLY A 139 3.31 -4.49 -2.91
CA GLY A 139 2.48 -4.65 -4.09
C GLY A 139 1.76 -6.00 -4.12
N LEU A 140 2.35 -7.04 -3.52
CA LEU A 140 1.71 -8.34 -3.40
C LEU A 140 0.58 -8.33 -2.37
N SER A 141 -0.46 -9.07 -2.67
CA SER A 141 -1.59 -9.29 -1.78
C SER A 141 -2.15 -10.70 -1.99
N PRO A 142 -2.95 -11.23 -1.05
CA PRO A 142 -3.63 -12.51 -1.23
C PRO A 142 -4.58 -12.57 -2.44
N TYR A 143 -4.91 -11.43 -3.01
CA TYR A 143 -5.77 -11.31 -4.20
C TYR A 143 -5.01 -11.54 -5.51
N HIS A 144 -3.69 -11.44 -5.52
CA HIS A 144 -2.90 -11.70 -6.69
C HIS A 144 -2.86 -13.21 -6.93
N ASN A 145 -3.23 -13.61 -8.13
CA ASN A 145 -3.18 -15.01 -8.55
C ASN A 145 -1.78 -15.35 -9.07
N ILE A 146 -0.83 -15.50 -8.14
CA ILE A 146 0.54 -15.91 -8.45
C ILE A 146 0.60 -17.43 -8.31
N ALA A 147 0.69 -18.12 -9.43
CA ALA A 147 0.74 -19.58 -9.46
C ALA A 147 2.11 -20.13 -9.05
N ASP A 148 3.17 -19.40 -9.36
CA ASP A 148 4.55 -19.78 -9.13
C ASP A 148 5.37 -18.57 -8.67
N TYR A 149 5.67 -18.53 -7.38
CA TYR A 149 6.44 -17.45 -6.78
C TYR A 149 7.91 -17.42 -7.22
N ASP A 150 8.49 -18.57 -7.54
CA ASP A 150 9.89 -18.64 -7.98
C ASP A 150 10.06 -17.97 -9.35
N THR A 151 9.24 -18.34 -10.31
CA THR A 151 9.17 -17.66 -11.61
C THR A 151 8.88 -16.19 -11.45
N PHE A 152 7.90 -15.84 -10.59
CA PHE A 152 7.55 -14.44 -10.32
C PHE A 152 8.76 -13.62 -9.84
N ILE A 153 9.47 -14.09 -8.81
CA ILE A 153 10.62 -13.36 -8.25
C ILE A 153 11.78 -13.29 -9.25
N ASN A 154 12.08 -14.38 -9.95
CA ASN A 154 13.18 -14.42 -10.92
C ASN A 154 12.98 -13.50 -12.12
N GLU A 155 11.76 -13.45 -12.63
CA GLU A 155 11.41 -12.67 -13.82
C GLU A 155 10.96 -11.24 -13.50
N TYR A 156 10.78 -10.93 -12.20
CA TYR A 156 10.27 -9.63 -11.78
C TYR A 156 11.11 -8.46 -12.31
N LYS A 157 10.43 -7.52 -12.93
CA LYS A 157 10.97 -6.22 -13.34
C LYS A 157 10.22 -5.12 -12.64
N LYS A 158 10.87 -3.97 -12.47
CA LYS A 158 10.20 -2.78 -11.93
C LYS A 158 8.89 -2.51 -12.66
N ASP A 159 7.84 -2.23 -11.89
CA ASP A 159 6.47 -2.00 -12.36
C ASP A 159 5.70 -3.26 -12.84
N ASP A 160 6.29 -4.46 -12.84
CA ASP A 160 5.64 -5.68 -13.32
C ASP A 160 4.41 -6.06 -12.49
N ILE A 161 4.45 -5.90 -11.17
CA ILE A 161 3.28 -6.15 -10.30
C ILE A 161 2.08 -5.32 -10.76
N ILE A 162 2.33 -4.08 -11.20
CA ILE A 162 1.31 -3.14 -11.61
C ILE A 162 0.80 -3.45 -13.03
N GLN A 163 1.65 -4.02 -13.88
CA GLN A 163 1.34 -4.22 -15.31
C GLN A 163 0.94 -5.66 -15.64
N THR A 164 1.60 -6.64 -15.04
CA THR A 164 1.53 -8.05 -15.45
C THR A 164 0.53 -8.86 -14.63
N TYR A 165 0.40 -8.54 -13.33
CA TYR A 165 -0.51 -9.27 -12.46
C TYR A 165 -1.88 -8.61 -12.45
N SER A 166 -2.85 -9.28 -13.07
CA SER A 166 -4.22 -8.81 -13.16
C SER A 166 -4.89 -8.86 -11.78
N PHE A 167 -5.39 -7.72 -11.35
CA PHE A 167 -6.31 -7.67 -10.22
C PHE A 167 -7.59 -8.44 -10.58
N ALA A 168 -8.11 -9.21 -9.63
CA ALA A 168 -9.42 -9.82 -9.79
C ALA A 168 -10.48 -8.71 -9.92
N VAL A 169 -11.16 -8.69 -11.05
CA VAL A 169 -12.24 -7.72 -11.28
C VAL A 169 -13.48 -8.20 -10.52
N PRO A 170 -14.09 -7.37 -9.66
CA PRO A 170 -15.29 -7.73 -8.95
C PRO A 170 -16.41 -8.15 -9.91
N ALA A 171 -17.12 -9.23 -9.57
CA ALA A 171 -18.18 -9.78 -10.43
C ALA A 171 -19.27 -8.74 -10.74
N GLU A 172 -19.56 -7.86 -9.78
CA GLU A 172 -20.57 -6.80 -9.87
C GLU A 172 -20.31 -5.80 -10.99
N ILE A 173 -19.02 -5.61 -11.37
CA ILE A 173 -18.63 -4.67 -12.43
C ILE A 173 -18.07 -5.35 -13.66
N ASN A 174 -17.92 -6.67 -13.65
CA ASN A 174 -17.40 -7.43 -14.79
C ASN A 174 -18.48 -7.63 -15.86
N ASN A 175 -19.08 -6.53 -16.31
CA ASN A 175 -20.12 -6.52 -17.34
C ASN A 175 -20.05 -5.21 -18.14
N THR A 176 -20.90 -5.07 -19.16
CA THR A 176 -20.96 -3.89 -20.04
C THR A 176 -21.95 -2.81 -19.60
N ASN A 177 -22.80 -3.11 -18.62
CA ASN A 177 -23.79 -2.15 -18.13
C ASN A 177 -23.12 -1.06 -17.27
N ALA A 178 -23.78 0.09 -17.17
CA ALA A 178 -23.32 1.13 -16.27
C ALA A 178 -23.30 0.63 -14.82
N ILE A 179 -22.20 0.91 -14.11
CA ILE A 179 -22.09 0.60 -12.68
C ILE A 179 -23.08 1.48 -11.93
N ASN A 180 -23.96 0.87 -11.13
CA ASN A 180 -24.88 1.62 -10.30
C ASN A 180 -24.15 2.33 -9.13
N ASP A 181 -24.81 3.33 -8.56
CA ASP A 181 -24.21 4.23 -7.59
C ASP A 181 -23.80 3.51 -6.28
N ASP A 182 -24.56 2.52 -5.84
CA ASP A 182 -24.28 1.74 -4.63
C ASP A 182 -23.06 0.85 -4.81
N VAL A 183 -22.98 0.13 -5.93
CA VAL A 183 -21.83 -0.71 -6.29
C VAL A 183 -20.58 0.17 -6.47
N PHE A 184 -20.74 1.31 -7.16
CA PHE A 184 -19.64 2.25 -7.37
C PHE A 184 -19.04 2.72 -6.05
N SER A 185 -19.89 3.14 -5.12
CA SER A 185 -19.46 3.66 -3.81
C SER A 185 -18.77 2.62 -2.93
N LYS A 186 -19.12 1.34 -3.08
CA LYS A 186 -18.48 0.24 -2.34
C LYS A 186 -17.10 -0.11 -2.91
N ILE A 187 -16.93 -0.05 -4.23
CA ILE A 187 -15.72 -0.50 -4.91
C ILE A 187 -14.67 0.61 -5.01
N PHE A 188 -15.06 1.81 -5.41
CA PHE A 188 -14.13 2.93 -5.64
C PHE A 188 -13.93 3.78 -4.40
N THR A 189 -13.67 3.15 -3.26
CA THR A 189 -13.48 3.81 -1.98
C THR A 189 -12.19 4.63 -1.92
N ASN A 190 -12.25 5.79 -1.24
CA ASN A 190 -11.07 6.56 -0.88
C ASN A 190 -11.15 6.97 0.59
N GLN A 191 -10.35 6.34 1.43
CA GLN A 191 -10.34 6.60 2.88
C GLN A 191 -9.88 8.02 3.22
N LYS A 192 -9.02 8.62 2.39
CA LYS A 192 -8.46 9.97 2.63
C LYS A 192 -9.42 11.10 2.25
N SER A 193 -10.34 10.83 1.32
CA SER A 193 -11.29 11.85 0.85
C SER A 193 -12.60 11.22 0.40
N LYS A 194 -13.63 11.38 1.21
CA LYS A 194 -15.00 10.94 0.84
C LYS A 194 -15.52 11.67 -0.40
N ASN A 195 -15.09 12.92 -0.61
CA ASN A 195 -15.48 13.70 -1.80
C ASN A 195 -14.87 13.17 -3.09
N ALA A 196 -13.76 12.43 -3.02
CA ALA A 196 -13.14 11.84 -4.20
C ALA A 196 -14.06 10.84 -4.90
N ILE A 197 -14.88 10.10 -4.16
CA ILE A 197 -15.83 9.14 -4.74
C ILE A 197 -16.81 9.84 -5.67
N ILE A 198 -17.31 11.00 -5.27
CA ILE A 198 -18.23 11.81 -6.07
C ILE A 198 -17.58 12.25 -7.39
N VAL A 199 -16.32 12.65 -7.33
CA VAL A 199 -15.55 13.04 -8.53
C VAL A 199 -15.31 11.83 -9.44
N TYR A 200 -14.92 10.69 -8.88
CA TYR A 200 -14.71 9.46 -9.64
C TYR A 200 -16.00 9.02 -10.34
N GLN A 201 -17.13 9.10 -9.65
CA GLN A 201 -18.43 8.73 -10.17
C GLN A 201 -18.87 9.68 -11.30
N LYS A 202 -18.71 11.00 -11.15
CA LYS A 202 -18.97 11.97 -12.22
C LYS A 202 -18.12 11.68 -13.45
N PHE A 203 -16.84 11.41 -13.25
CA PHE A 203 -15.93 11.09 -14.34
C PHE A 203 -16.32 9.79 -15.06
N TYR A 204 -16.64 8.74 -14.30
CA TYR A 204 -17.13 7.48 -14.87
C TYR A 204 -18.41 7.67 -15.69
N LYS A 205 -19.41 8.40 -15.17
CA LYS A 205 -20.68 8.67 -15.86
C LYS A 205 -20.45 9.44 -17.16
N ALA A 206 -19.60 10.44 -17.16
CA ALA A 206 -19.24 11.21 -18.35
C ALA A 206 -18.50 10.33 -19.40
N LEU A 207 -17.57 9.46 -18.94
CA LEU A 207 -16.90 8.48 -19.80
C LEU A 207 -17.90 7.48 -20.42
N TYR A 208 -18.80 6.93 -19.62
CA TYR A 208 -19.82 5.99 -20.08
C TYR A 208 -20.75 6.65 -21.11
N ALA A 209 -21.23 7.87 -20.86
CA ALA A 209 -22.07 8.63 -21.75
C ALA A 209 -21.36 8.92 -23.09
N PHE A 210 -20.09 9.34 -23.03
CA PHE A 210 -19.30 9.59 -24.25
C PHE A 210 -19.09 8.30 -25.05
N ARG A 211 -18.76 7.18 -24.41
CA ARG A 211 -18.58 5.90 -25.12
C ARG A 211 -19.85 5.40 -25.77
N THR A 212 -21.01 5.68 -25.17
CA THR A 212 -22.30 5.26 -25.70
C THR A 212 -22.75 6.12 -26.87
N LYS A 213 -22.61 7.44 -26.76
CA LYS A 213 -23.14 8.39 -27.76
C LYS A 213 -22.13 8.85 -28.80
N GLN A 214 -20.86 8.95 -28.41
CA GLN A 214 -19.74 9.39 -29.26
C GLN A 214 -19.94 10.76 -29.94
N ASP A 215 -20.72 11.66 -29.33
CA ASP A 215 -20.99 12.99 -29.84
C ASP A 215 -20.14 14.09 -29.18
N THR A 216 -20.13 15.28 -29.77
CA THR A 216 -19.35 16.42 -29.29
C THR A 216 -19.83 16.94 -27.93
N SER A 217 -21.13 16.80 -27.63
CA SER A 217 -21.70 17.26 -26.36
C SER A 217 -21.16 16.43 -25.20
N THR A 218 -21.26 15.11 -25.30
CA THR A 218 -20.74 14.18 -24.28
C THR A 218 -19.22 14.22 -24.16
N LEU A 219 -18.50 14.50 -25.26
CA LEU A 219 -17.06 14.76 -25.18
C LEU A 219 -16.74 16.03 -24.39
N ASN A 220 -17.46 17.12 -24.65
CA ASN A 220 -17.24 18.37 -23.91
C ASN A 220 -17.53 18.23 -22.43
N GLU A 221 -18.60 17.51 -22.06
CA GLU A 221 -18.92 17.18 -20.68
C GLU A 221 -17.78 16.39 -20.01
N LEU A 222 -17.30 15.32 -20.67
CA LEU A 222 -16.19 14.52 -20.20
C LEU A 222 -14.93 15.36 -19.95
N LEU A 223 -14.57 16.21 -20.90
CA LEU A 223 -13.39 17.07 -20.79
C LEU A 223 -13.56 18.13 -19.71
N THR A 224 -14.74 18.68 -19.51
CA THR A 224 -15.02 19.63 -18.42
C THR A 224 -14.85 18.94 -17.05
N VAL A 225 -15.48 17.77 -16.85
CA VAL A 225 -15.32 17.02 -15.59
C VAL A 225 -13.85 16.68 -15.33
N TYR A 226 -13.11 16.31 -16.37
CA TYR A 226 -11.69 15.99 -16.24
C TYR A 226 -10.84 17.22 -15.90
N GLU A 227 -10.97 18.34 -16.62
CA GLU A 227 -10.17 19.54 -16.38
C GLU A 227 -10.42 20.15 -15.00
N ASP A 228 -11.67 20.14 -14.53
CA ASP A 228 -12.04 20.63 -13.19
C ASP A 228 -11.43 19.80 -12.06
N ASN A 229 -11.08 18.53 -12.33
CA ASN A 229 -10.61 17.57 -11.32
C ASN A 229 -9.30 16.88 -11.73
N LYS A 230 -8.55 17.44 -12.64
CA LYS A 230 -7.39 16.85 -13.28
C LYS A 230 -6.33 16.25 -12.34
N PRO A 231 -5.88 16.93 -11.27
CA PRO A 231 -4.89 16.34 -10.36
C PRO A 231 -5.37 15.05 -9.71
N MET A 232 -6.62 15.04 -9.25
CA MET A 232 -7.24 13.89 -8.58
C MET A 232 -7.46 12.72 -9.56
N LEU A 233 -7.96 13.00 -10.75
CA LEU A 233 -8.25 12.00 -11.77
C LEU A 233 -6.96 11.41 -12.38
N ASN A 234 -5.94 12.23 -12.61
CA ASN A 234 -4.64 11.73 -13.06
C ASN A 234 -4.00 10.83 -12.00
N LYS A 235 -4.12 11.18 -10.73
CA LYS A 235 -3.62 10.34 -9.64
C LYS A 235 -4.36 9.00 -9.59
N ALA A 236 -5.68 9.02 -9.67
CA ALA A 236 -6.50 7.80 -9.49
C ALA A 236 -6.55 6.90 -10.74
N PHE A 237 -6.51 7.47 -11.94
CA PHE A 237 -6.74 6.72 -13.19
C PHE A 237 -5.64 6.88 -14.22
N GLY A 238 -4.71 7.81 -14.04
CA GLY A 238 -3.67 8.12 -14.99
C GLY A 238 -2.26 7.71 -14.58
N TYR A 239 -2.09 7.06 -13.44
CA TYR A 239 -0.77 6.73 -12.87
C TYR A 239 0.16 7.95 -12.75
N GLY A 240 -0.40 9.11 -12.40
CA GLY A 240 0.35 10.37 -12.31
C GLY A 240 0.59 11.08 -13.63
N SER A 241 0.15 10.52 -14.77
CA SER A 241 0.21 11.14 -16.08
C SER A 241 -1.15 11.68 -16.54
N ASN A 242 -1.14 12.66 -17.46
CA ASN A 242 -2.37 13.17 -18.05
C ASN A 242 -3.09 12.08 -18.85
N ILE A 243 -4.35 11.77 -18.47
CA ILE A 243 -5.16 10.74 -19.14
C ILE A 243 -5.44 11.13 -20.59
N PHE A 244 -5.69 12.43 -20.84
CA PHE A 244 -6.09 12.96 -22.15
C PHE A 244 -5.03 13.86 -22.78
N LYS A 245 -3.77 13.54 -22.63
CA LYS A 245 -2.69 14.30 -23.28
C LYS A 245 -2.59 13.93 -24.75
N ASN A 246 -2.80 14.90 -25.63
CA ASN A 246 -2.40 14.72 -27.01
C ASN A 246 -0.89 15.03 -27.19
N LYS A 247 -0.28 14.59 -28.32
CA LYS A 247 1.15 14.78 -28.59
C LYS A 247 1.59 16.26 -28.63
N ARG A 248 0.64 17.20 -28.79
CA ARG A 248 0.89 18.66 -28.92
C ARG A 248 0.46 19.45 -27.69
N GLY A 249 -0.04 18.81 -26.63
CA GLY A 249 -0.51 19.48 -25.41
C GLY A 249 -1.86 20.21 -25.56
N ASN A 250 -2.50 20.15 -26.72
CA ASN A 250 -3.79 20.78 -26.98
C ASN A 250 -4.95 19.96 -26.44
N ARG A 251 -6.11 20.59 -26.27
CA ARG A 251 -7.35 19.92 -25.90
C ARG A 251 -7.70 18.88 -26.97
N PRO A 252 -7.93 17.61 -26.62
CA PRO A 252 -8.22 16.58 -27.60
C PRO A 252 -9.59 16.80 -28.24
N THR A 253 -9.72 16.36 -29.49
CA THR A 253 -10.98 16.36 -30.25
C THR A 253 -11.63 14.98 -30.24
N SER A 254 -12.92 14.88 -30.63
CA SER A 254 -13.61 13.58 -30.74
C SER A 254 -12.87 12.60 -31.64
N SER A 255 -12.30 13.10 -32.74
CA SER A 255 -11.52 12.28 -33.67
C SER A 255 -10.21 11.78 -33.06
N ASP A 256 -9.62 12.52 -32.11
CA ASP A 256 -8.42 12.10 -31.40
C ASP A 256 -8.71 10.92 -30.49
N PHE A 257 -9.91 10.83 -29.90
CA PHE A 257 -10.33 9.70 -29.07
C PHE A 257 -10.70 8.48 -29.90
N LEU A 258 -11.41 8.67 -30.99
CA LEU A 258 -11.85 7.57 -31.86
C LEU A 258 -10.67 6.90 -32.59
N LYS A 259 -9.59 7.63 -32.85
CA LYS A 259 -8.37 7.11 -33.49
C LYS A 259 -7.38 6.47 -32.53
N LYS A 260 -7.60 6.58 -31.23
CA LYS A 260 -6.63 6.11 -30.23
C LYS A 260 -6.94 4.71 -29.71
N GLU A 261 -6.44 3.76 -30.43
CA GLU A 261 -6.19 2.38 -30.04
C GLU A 261 -5.37 2.21 -28.74
N LYS A 262 -5.04 3.29 -28.03
CA LYS A 262 -4.02 3.27 -26.97
C LYS A 262 -4.49 3.59 -25.56
N LEU A 263 -5.73 4.00 -25.36
CA LEU A 263 -6.28 4.20 -24.02
C LEU A 263 -7.31 3.11 -23.74
N ASP A 264 -6.99 2.22 -22.84
CA ASP A 264 -7.86 1.14 -22.38
C ASP A 264 -9.23 1.63 -21.89
N LEU A 265 -9.34 2.86 -21.39
CA LEU A 265 -10.61 3.51 -21.05
C LEU A 265 -11.54 3.72 -22.26
N PHE A 266 -11.02 3.68 -23.49
CA PHE A 266 -11.79 3.84 -24.73
C PHE A 266 -11.89 2.55 -25.56
N THR A 267 -11.12 1.53 -25.20
CA THR A 267 -11.10 0.22 -25.85
C THR A 267 -11.57 -0.86 -24.87
N GLY A 268 -12.12 -1.95 -25.37
CA GLY A 268 -12.58 -3.04 -24.53
C GLY A 268 -13.73 -2.67 -23.55
N GLN A 269 -13.77 -3.33 -22.41
CA GLN A 269 -14.80 -3.10 -21.39
C GLN A 269 -14.42 -1.93 -20.48
N LEU A 270 -15.24 -0.87 -20.48
CA LEU A 270 -14.99 0.33 -19.68
C LEU A 270 -14.86 0.03 -18.18
N ASN A 271 -15.80 -0.75 -17.64
CA ASN A 271 -15.83 -1.04 -16.20
C ASN A 271 -14.55 -1.71 -15.73
N THR A 272 -14.11 -2.72 -16.47
CA THR A 272 -12.86 -3.43 -16.21
C THR A 272 -11.65 -2.51 -16.30
N ALA A 273 -11.54 -1.73 -17.38
CA ALA A 273 -10.42 -0.81 -17.57
C ALA A 273 -10.38 0.27 -16.48
N PHE A 274 -11.54 0.81 -16.12
CA PHE A 274 -11.67 1.82 -15.08
C PHE A 274 -11.25 1.28 -13.71
N TYR A 275 -11.72 0.09 -13.37
CA TYR A 275 -11.35 -0.59 -12.13
C TYR A 275 -9.85 -0.92 -12.06
N LEU A 276 -9.29 -1.50 -13.11
CA LEU A 276 -7.87 -1.86 -13.13
C LEU A 276 -6.96 -0.64 -12.95
N ARG A 277 -7.29 0.49 -13.57
CA ARG A 277 -6.54 1.74 -13.35
C ARG A 277 -6.64 2.22 -11.90
N PHE A 278 -7.83 2.20 -11.33
CA PHE A 278 -8.04 2.56 -9.94
C PHE A 278 -7.26 1.64 -8.98
N ALA A 279 -7.39 0.32 -9.15
CA ALA A 279 -6.71 -0.67 -8.30
C ALA A 279 -5.18 -0.53 -8.36
N ARG A 280 -4.63 -0.36 -9.56
CA ARG A 280 -3.18 -0.11 -9.76
C ARG A 280 -2.71 1.17 -9.07
N SER A 281 -3.48 2.26 -9.19
CA SER A 281 -3.16 3.51 -8.49
C SER A 281 -3.15 3.34 -6.97
N LYS A 282 -4.08 2.56 -6.41
CA LYS A 282 -4.11 2.24 -4.99
C LYS A 282 -2.91 1.42 -4.54
N THR A 283 -2.48 0.47 -5.34
CA THR A 283 -1.26 -0.31 -5.08
C THR A 283 -0.03 0.59 -5.04
N ILE A 284 0.13 1.50 -6.00
CA ILE A 284 1.23 2.48 -6.01
C ILE A 284 1.21 3.36 -4.76
N ASP A 285 0.03 3.87 -4.37
CA ASP A 285 -0.10 4.68 -3.16
C ASP A 285 0.29 3.90 -1.91
N THR A 286 -0.11 2.63 -1.82
CA THR A 286 0.24 1.73 -0.70
C THR A 286 1.76 1.51 -0.62
N ILE A 287 2.39 1.20 -1.76
CA ILE A 287 3.85 1.01 -1.83
C ILE A 287 4.57 2.24 -1.29
N ARG A 288 4.19 3.44 -1.76
CA ARG A 288 4.84 4.69 -1.34
C ARG A 288 4.63 5.03 0.14
N GLU A 289 3.45 4.76 0.68
CA GLU A 289 3.11 5.12 2.07
C GLU A 289 3.79 4.22 3.09
N TYR A 290 3.96 2.95 2.77
CA TYR A 290 4.44 1.97 3.74
C TYR A 290 5.89 1.51 3.52
N SER A 291 6.55 1.96 2.45
CA SER A 291 7.91 1.53 2.12
C SER A 291 8.90 1.79 3.26
N ASP A 292 8.98 3.02 3.76
CA ASP A 292 9.90 3.40 4.84
C ASP A 292 9.62 2.60 6.13
N THR A 293 8.36 2.48 6.49
CA THR A 293 7.94 1.70 7.65
C THR A 293 8.32 0.23 7.56
N THR A 294 8.07 -0.39 6.41
CA THR A 294 8.41 -1.80 6.18
C THR A 294 9.92 -2.00 6.23
N MET A 295 10.70 -1.13 5.62
CA MET A 295 12.16 -1.18 5.68
C MET A 295 12.68 -1.10 7.11
N ARG A 296 12.18 -0.17 7.92
CA ARG A 296 12.60 -0.01 9.32
C ARG A 296 12.29 -1.27 10.15
N ILE A 297 11.11 -1.83 10.00
CA ILE A 297 10.69 -3.05 10.72
C ILE A 297 11.55 -4.25 10.32
N PHE A 298 11.81 -4.42 9.02
CA PHE A 298 12.62 -5.53 8.54
C PHE A 298 14.09 -5.39 8.95
N LYS A 299 14.63 -4.17 8.93
CA LYS A 299 15.96 -3.88 9.46
C LYS A 299 16.09 -4.22 10.94
N ALA A 300 15.02 -4.05 11.72
CA ALA A 300 15.02 -4.36 13.16
C ALA A 300 15.24 -5.86 13.45
N THR A 301 15.07 -6.74 12.46
CA THR A 301 15.41 -8.17 12.61
C THR A 301 16.91 -8.46 12.65
N GLY A 302 17.74 -7.53 12.15
CA GLY A 302 19.16 -7.74 11.98
C GLY A 302 19.56 -8.70 10.84
N LEU A 303 18.57 -9.30 10.12
CA LEU A 303 18.84 -10.20 8.99
C LEU A 303 18.87 -9.48 7.65
N ILE A 304 18.25 -8.32 7.55
CA ILE A 304 18.13 -7.54 6.32
C ILE A 304 18.85 -6.20 6.50
N SER A 305 19.75 -5.89 5.57
CA SER A 305 20.41 -4.59 5.48
C SER A 305 19.85 -3.76 4.34
N PHE A 306 19.84 -2.44 4.55
CA PHE A 306 19.46 -1.43 3.56
C PHE A 306 20.65 -0.49 3.41
N ASP A 307 21.33 -0.58 2.29
CA ASP A 307 22.52 0.23 2.03
C ASP A 307 22.56 0.71 0.58
N ASN A 308 22.92 1.98 0.38
CA ASN A 308 23.11 2.60 -0.94
C ASN A 308 21.97 2.34 -1.95
N GLY A 309 20.71 2.31 -1.47
CA GLY A 309 19.53 2.08 -2.30
C GLY A 309 19.28 0.61 -2.64
N PHE A 310 19.96 -0.31 -1.98
CA PHE A 310 19.79 -1.75 -2.16
C PHE A 310 19.42 -2.45 -0.85
N VAL A 311 18.86 -3.64 -1.01
CA VAL A 311 18.45 -4.54 0.07
C VAL A 311 19.20 -5.86 -0.09
N GLU A 312 19.79 -6.35 1.00
CA GLU A 312 20.61 -7.56 1.02
C GLU A 312 20.42 -8.31 2.34
N LEU A 313 20.69 -9.63 2.35
CA LEU A 313 20.78 -10.40 3.59
C LEU A 313 22.14 -10.17 4.27
N VAL A 314 22.11 -9.91 5.58
CA VAL A 314 23.34 -9.73 6.39
C VAL A 314 24.13 -11.04 6.52
N CYS A 315 23.41 -12.16 6.72
CA CYS A 315 23.97 -13.50 6.89
C CYS A 315 23.23 -14.48 5.96
N ARG A 316 23.58 -14.48 4.69
CA ARG A 316 22.90 -15.27 3.67
C ARG A 316 22.90 -16.77 3.99
N ASP A 317 24.07 -17.34 4.30
CA ASP A 317 24.22 -18.77 4.58
C ASP A 317 23.35 -19.24 5.74
N LEU A 318 23.22 -18.40 6.77
CA LEU A 318 22.32 -18.69 7.90
C LEU A 318 20.84 -18.60 7.50
N CYS A 319 20.48 -17.66 6.66
CA CYS A 319 19.12 -17.55 6.15
C CYS A 319 18.74 -18.76 5.29
N GLU A 320 19.67 -19.28 4.49
CA GLU A 320 19.49 -20.53 3.71
C GLU A 320 19.24 -21.75 4.60
N CYS A 321 19.81 -21.78 5.80
CA CYS A 321 19.56 -22.86 6.77
C CYS A 321 18.20 -22.76 7.48
N ILE A 322 17.57 -21.59 7.50
CA ILE A 322 16.28 -21.36 8.16
C ILE A 322 15.13 -21.64 7.19
N PHE A 323 15.33 -21.49 5.89
CA PHE A 323 14.35 -21.67 4.83
C PHE A 323 14.44 -23.04 4.20
#